data_f8f4ed008fbad387898481d26bf8e1d8
#
_entry.id   f8f4ed008fbad387898481d26bf8e1d8
#
_cell.length_a   1.000
_cell.length_b   1.000
_cell.length_c   1.000
_cell.angle_alpha   90.00
_cell.angle_beta   90.00
_cell.angle_gamma   90.00
#
_symmetry.space_group_name_H-M   'P 1'
#
loop_
_entity.id
_entity.type
_entity.pdbx_description
1 polymer ?
#
loop_
_entity_poly.entity_id
_entity_poly.type
_entity_poly.pdbx_seq_one_letter_code
_entity_poly.pdbx_strand_id
1 'polypeptide(L)'
;ETGITFVRDGGDALGVSRRAKALALEYGIDYRTPIFAIHKKGHYGGIVGHAFSDLKKYHSLVLRAKKEGADFMISGIMSFDAFGVLTEEGLPEHEIHEMIRIAHGEGMAVMAHGNGDRQVRAAIEAGLDTLEHGNYLEQDTLDQLARSRTIWIPTLSPTGNLLGCGRFPDAQVRRILERQMEGISYAFEKGAVIGLGSDSGAYLVPHGQGLLDEYEWMIKAVGKDRETALQKRLEEAENRIKKEMKQ
;
A
#
# COMPACT_ATOMS: atom_id res chain seq x y z
N GLU A 1 8.67 21.62 -0.55
CA GLU A 1 9.00 22.37 0.67
C GLU A 1 8.70 21.58 1.94
N THR A 2 8.13 20.36 1.80
CA THR A 2 7.88 19.42 2.90
C THR A 2 9.08 18.53 3.25
N GLY A 3 10.21 18.65 2.52
CA GLY A 3 11.42 17.85 2.75
C GLY A 3 11.35 16.40 2.22
N ILE A 4 10.33 16.03 1.46
CA ILE A 4 10.18 14.70 0.88
C ILE A 4 11.19 14.54 -0.25
N THR A 5 12.10 13.57 -0.13
CA THR A 5 13.16 13.28 -1.11
C THR A 5 13.02 11.91 -1.76
N PHE A 6 12.09 11.09 -1.28
CA PHE A 6 11.77 9.78 -1.83
C PHE A 6 10.26 9.63 -2.01
N VAL A 7 9.84 9.22 -3.19
CA VAL A 7 8.43 8.98 -3.53
C VAL A 7 8.31 7.66 -4.27
N ARG A 8 7.30 6.88 -3.91
CA ARG A 8 6.85 5.72 -4.65
C ARG A 8 5.34 5.87 -4.90
N ASP A 9 4.94 5.93 -6.16
CA ASP A 9 3.53 6.01 -6.53
C ASP A 9 2.96 4.66 -6.96
N GLY A 10 1.64 4.58 -7.10
CA GLY A 10 0.92 3.39 -7.55
C GLY A 10 0.74 3.31 -9.07
N GLY A 11 1.35 4.21 -9.84
CA GLY A 11 1.17 4.30 -11.28
C GLY A 11 -0.12 5.00 -11.72
N ASP A 12 -0.25 5.17 -13.02
CA ASP A 12 -1.45 5.73 -13.64
C ASP A 12 -1.62 5.25 -15.10
N ALA A 13 -2.85 5.35 -15.62
CA ALA A 13 -3.16 4.95 -16.99
C ALA A 13 -2.88 6.04 -18.04
N LEU A 14 -2.59 7.28 -17.62
CA LEU A 14 -2.51 8.47 -18.49
C LEU A 14 -1.06 8.91 -18.76
N GLY A 15 -0.08 8.32 -18.09
CA GLY A 15 1.35 8.65 -18.21
C GLY A 15 1.79 9.85 -17.36
N VAL A 16 0.99 10.25 -16.37
CA VAL A 16 1.32 11.33 -15.42
C VAL A 16 2.52 10.93 -14.56
N SER A 17 2.54 9.70 -14.02
CA SER A 17 3.64 9.15 -13.22
C SER A 17 4.98 9.20 -13.95
N ARG A 18 4.99 8.90 -15.25
CA ARG A 18 6.20 8.99 -16.08
C ARG A 18 6.72 10.42 -16.19
N ARG A 19 5.81 11.39 -16.34
CA ARG A 19 6.19 12.82 -16.38
C ARG A 19 6.66 13.30 -15.02
N ALA A 20 5.99 12.89 -13.95
CA ALA A 20 6.38 13.21 -12.58
C ALA A 20 7.79 12.68 -12.28
N LYS A 21 8.10 11.43 -12.66
CA LYS A 21 9.44 10.84 -12.51
C LYS A 21 10.51 11.66 -13.25
N ALA A 22 10.25 12.10 -14.47
CA ALA A 22 11.18 12.93 -15.22
C ALA A 22 11.43 14.30 -14.54
N LEU A 23 10.37 14.96 -14.06
CA LEU A 23 10.48 16.21 -13.33
C LEU A 23 11.17 16.05 -11.96
N ALA A 24 10.92 14.96 -11.25
CA ALA A 24 11.48 14.71 -9.93
C ALA A 24 13.02 14.75 -9.93
N LEU A 25 13.65 14.33 -11.02
CA LEU A 25 15.11 14.38 -11.19
C LEU A 25 15.66 15.80 -11.10
N GLU A 26 14.94 16.80 -11.62
CA GLU A 26 15.32 18.21 -11.57
C GLU A 26 15.34 18.77 -10.14
N TYR A 27 14.58 18.14 -9.24
CA TYR A 27 14.46 18.52 -7.83
C TYR A 27 15.24 17.60 -6.88
N GLY A 28 16.02 16.64 -7.41
CA GLY A 28 16.78 15.70 -6.60
C GLY A 28 15.91 14.69 -5.83
N ILE A 29 14.71 14.40 -6.31
CA ILE A 29 13.76 13.46 -5.70
C ILE A 29 13.95 12.08 -6.35
N ASP A 30 14.20 11.03 -5.53
CA ASP A 30 14.12 9.63 -5.96
C ASP A 30 12.64 9.26 -6.12
N TYR A 31 12.16 9.26 -7.36
CA TYR A 31 10.78 8.97 -7.69
C TYR A 31 10.67 7.64 -8.42
N ARG A 32 9.95 6.69 -7.82
CA ARG A 32 9.72 5.35 -8.35
C ARG A 32 8.26 5.14 -8.67
N THR A 33 8.00 4.45 -9.78
CA THR A 33 6.65 4.21 -10.27
C THR A 33 6.59 2.90 -11.04
N PRO A 34 5.53 2.07 -10.89
CA PRO A 34 5.25 0.94 -11.76
C PRO A 34 4.79 1.35 -13.16
N ILE A 35 4.71 2.66 -13.42
CA ILE A 35 4.12 3.30 -14.60
C ILE A 35 2.59 3.19 -14.60
N PHE A 36 2.05 2.01 -14.37
CA PHE A 36 0.61 1.75 -14.25
C PHE A 36 0.36 0.60 -13.29
N ALA A 37 -0.78 0.63 -12.62
CA ALA A 37 -1.24 -0.49 -11.83
C ALA A 37 -1.81 -1.61 -12.71
N ILE A 38 -1.81 -2.83 -12.22
CA ILE A 38 -2.38 -4.00 -12.90
C ILE A 38 -3.56 -4.51 -12.06
N HIS A 39 -4.73 -4.61 -12.66
CA HIS A 39 -5.92 -5.10 -11.97
C HIS A 39 -6.66 -6.15 -12.79
N LYS A 40 -7.40 -7.04 -12.12
CA LYS A 40 -8.24 -8.01 -12.82
C LYS A 40 -9.45 -7.31 -13.45
N LYS A 41 -9.80 -7.71 -14.67
CA LYS A 41 -10.98 -7.18 -15.36
C LYS A 41 -12.25 -7.37 -14.51
N GLY A 42 -12.99 -6.29 -14.29
CA GLY A 42 -14.20 -6.27 -13.46
C GLY A 42 -13.94 -6.04 -11.98
N HIS A 43 -12.68 -5.90 -11.55
CA HIS A 43 -12.28 -5.57 -10.18
C HIS A 43 -11.76 -4.13 -10.06
N TYR A 44 -11.54 -3.70 -8.80
CA TYR A 44 -10.98 -2.40 -8.48
C TYR A 44 -9.62 -2.15 -9.16
N GLY A 45 -9.35 -0.91 -9.54
CA GLY A 45 -8.07 -0.47 -10.13
C GLY A 45 -8.18 0.15 -11.53
N GLY A 46 -9.36 0.16 -12.15
CA GLY A 46 -9.57 0.66 -13.51
C GLY A 46 -9.22 2.14 -13.74
N ILE A 47 -9.17 2.95 -12.68
CA ILE A 47 -8.82 4.38 -12.75
C ILE A 47 -7.31 4.57 -12.92
N VAL A 48 -6.49 3.68 -12.33
CA VAL A 48 -5.04 3.84 -12.22
C VAL A 48 -4.24 2.84 -13.05
N GLY A 49 -4.89 1.86 -13.70
CA GLY A 49 -4.16 0.76 -14.28
C GLY A 49 -4.73 0.13 -15.55
N HIS A 50 -4.11 -0.98 -15.91
CA HIS A 50 -4.52 -1.82 -17.03
C HIS A 50 -5.08 -3.16 -16.57
N ALA A 51 -6.19 -3.56 -17.18
CA ALA A 51 -6.88 -4.80 -16.82
C ALA A 51 -6.21 -6.02 -17.46
N PHE A 52 -6.15 -7.11 -16.68
CA PHE A 52 -5.88 -8.46 -17.22
C PHE A 52 -7.14 -9.34 -17.12
N SER A 53 -7.26 -10.29 -18.04
CA SER A 53 -8.33 -11.29 -18.08
C SER A 53 -7.87 -12.65 -17.57
N ASP A 54 -6.59 -12.95 -17.73
CA ASP A 54 -5.93 -14.20 -17.42
C ASP A 54 -4.44 -13.98 -17.12
N LEU A 55 -3.78 -14.97 -16.55
CA LEU A 55 -2.37 -14.88 -16.15
C LEU A 55 -1.41 -14.65 -17.33
N LYS A 56 -1.76 -15.06 -18.54
CA LYS A 56 -0.95 -14.75 -19.72
C LYS A 56 -0.97 -13.25 -20.03
N LYS A 57 -2.15 -12.65 -19.95
CA LYS A 57 -2.29 -11.18 -20.08
C LYS A 57 -1.62 -10.45 -18.95
N TYR A 58 -1.75 -10.94 -17.69
CA TYR A 58 -1.02 -10.40 -16.54
C TYR A 58 0.49 -10.38 -16.81
N HIS A 59 1.08 -11.53 -17.20
CA HIS A 59 2.51 -11.63 -17.52
C HIS A 59 2.93 -10.62 -18.61
N SER A 60 2.12 -10.46 -19.67
CA SER A 60 2.41 -9.46 -20.70
C SER A 60 2.43 -8.02 -20.18
N LEU A 61 1.61 -7.69 -19.17
CA LEU A 61 1.60 -6.40 -18.51
C LEU A 61 2.81 -6.21 -17.58
N VAL A 62 3.21 -7.26 -16.87
CA VAL A 62 4.44 -7.28 -16.05
C VAL A 62 5.65 -7.00 -16.94
N LEU A 63 5.79 -7.70 -18.07
CA LEU A 63 6.89 -7.45 -19.01
C LEU A 63 6.89 -6.03 -19.57
N ARG A 64 5.71 -5.45 -19.78
CA ARG A 64 5.58 -4.05 -20.22
C ARG A 64 6.01 -3.08 -19.12
N ALA A 65 5.70 -3.37 -17.84
CA ALA A 65 6.06 -2.56 -16.69
C ALA A 65 7.48 -2.85 -16.15
N LYS A 66 8.19 -3.81 -16.70
CA LYS A 66 9.45 -4.40 -16.16
C LYS A 66 10.51 -3.39 -15.75
N LYS A 67 10.51 -2.19 -16.32
CA LYS A 67 11.52 -1.17 -16.00
C LYS A 67 11.24 -0.40 -14.70
N GLU A 68 10.03 -0.48 -14.17
CA GLU A 68 9.55 0.43 -13.13
C GLU A 68 9.02 -0.28 -11.86
N GLY A 69 9.01 -1.62 -11.86
CA GLY A 69 8.39 -2.41 -10.80
C GLY A 69 6.94 -2.79 -11.15
N ALA A 70 6.34 -3.65 -10.35
CA ALA A 70 4.95 -4.06 -10.52
C ALA A 70 4.10 -3.57 -9.35
N ASP A 71 2.92 -3.06 -9.68
CA ASP A 71 1.86 -2.72 -8.74
C ASP A 71 0.58 -3.44 -9.16
N PHE A 72 -0.12 -4.10 -8.24
CA PHE A 72 -1.35 -4.79 -8.57
C PHE A 72 -2.37 -4.77 -7.43
N MET A 73 -3.63 -4.91 -7.82
CA MET A 73 -4.78 -4.92 -6.92
C MET A 73 -5.20 -6.34 -6.62
N ILE A 74 -5.22 -6.74 -5.36
CA ILE A 74 -5.65 -8.08 -4.92
C ILE A 74 -7.02 -8.09 -4.27
N SER A 75 -7.55 -6.92 -3.92
CA SER A 75 -8.87 -6.76 -3.30
C SER A 75 -9.48 -5.40 -3.63
N GLY A 76 -10.72 -5.17 -3.22
CA GLY A 76 -11.36 -3.86 -3.27
C GLY A 76 -10.92 -2.93 -2.14
N ILE A 77 -11.56 -1.77 -2.09
CA ILE A 77 -11.38 -0.80 -0.99
C ILE A 77 -12.36 -1.12 0.14
N MET A 78 -12.06 -0.62 1.35
CA MET A 78 -13.01 -0.75 2.45
C MET A 78 -14.19 0.22 2.28
N SER A 79 -15.38 -0.21 2.73
CA SER A 79 -16.55 0.64 2.80
C SER A 79 -16.46 1.57 4.01
N PHE A 80 -16.70 2.85 3.80
CA PHE A 80 -16.84 3.83 4.89
C PHE A 80 -18.29 3.95 5.42
N ASP A 81 -19.23 3.30 4.75
CA ASP A 81 -20.65 3.24 5.19
C ASP A 81 -20.90 2.08 6.15
N ALA A 82 -20.08 1.03 6.07
CA ALA A 82 -20.25 -0.16 6.90
C ALA A 82 -18.88 -0.71 7.37
N PHE A 83 -18.71 -0.91 8.68
CA PHE A 83 -17.52 -1.50 9.26
C PHE A 83 -17.35 -2.96 8.87
N GLY A 84 -16.11 -3.36 8.53
CA GLY A 84 -15.78 -4.74 8.19
C GLY A 84 -16.17 -5.16 6.76
N VAL A 85 -16.64 -4.22 5.94
CA VAL A 85 -17.10 -4.49 4.58
C VAL A 85 -16.10 -3.98 3.55
N LEU A 86 -15.76 -4.82 2.57
CA LEU A 86 -15.03 -4.45 1.37
C LEU A 86 -15.99 -4.27 0.20
N THR A 87 -15.63 -3.45 -0.77
CA THR A 87 -16.47 -3.11 -1.93
C THR A 87 -16.62 -4.26 -2.92
N GLU A 88 -15.75 -5.27 -2.84
CA GLU A 88 -15.77 -6.47 -3.68
C GLU A 88 -15.06 -7.64 -3.00
N GLU A 89 -15.31 -8.85 -3.48
CA GLU A 89 -14.48 -10.01 -3.16
C GLU A 89 -13.10 -9.85 -3.77
N GLY A 90 -12.06 -10.23 -3.00
CA GLY A 90 -10.69 -10.22 -3.49
C GLY A 90 -10.41 -11.36 -4.47
N LEU A 91 -9.22 -11.33 -5.06
CA LEU A 91 -8.77 -12.36 -5.99
C LEU A 91 -8.65 -13.73 -5.30
N PRO A 92 -8.81 -14.84 -6.04
CA PRO A 92 -8.52 -16.17 -5.53
C PRO A 92 -7.06 -16.31 -5.09
N GLU A 93 -6.80 -17.01 -3.99
CA GLU A 93 -5.46 -17.18 -3.42
C GLU A 93 -4.45 -17.73 -4.43
N HIS A 94 -4.83 -18.76 -5.19
CA HIS A 94 -3.95 -19.36 -6.20
C HIS A 94 -3.54 -18.37 -7.30
N GLU A 95 -4.43 -17.43 -7.64
CA GLU A 95 -4.15 -16.40 -8.63
C GLU A 95 -3.17 -15.36 -8.06
N ILE A 96 -3.35 -14.96 -6.78
CA ILE A 96 -2.42 -14.07 -6.07
C ILE A 96 -1.01 -14.69 -6.05
N HIS A 97 -0.90 -15.99 -5.68
CA HIS A 97 0.39 -16.70 -5.67
C HIS A 97 1.05 -16.71 -7.04
N GLU A 98 0.29 -17.02 -8.10
CA GLU A 98 0.84 -17.04 -9.45
C GLU A 98 1.25 -15.64 -9.95
N MET A 99 0.50 -14.60 -9.60
CA MET A 99 0.85 -13.22 -9.96
C MET A 99 2.19 -12.81 -9.34
N ILE A 100 2.39 -13.05 -8.05
CA ILE A 100 3.64 -12.74 -7.35
C ILE A 100 4.79 -13.59 -7.94
N ARG A 101 4.57 -14.89 -8.15
CA ARG A 101 5.56 -15.78 -8.76
C ARG A 101 5.99 -15.30 -10.16
N ILE A 102 5.04 -14.86 -10.98
CA ILE A 102 5.33 -14.33 -12.32
C ILE A 102 6.17 -13.06 -12.23
N ALA A 103 5.79 -12.10 -11.38
CA ALA A 103 6.52 -10.84 -11.22
C ALA A 103 7.95 -11.09 -10.72
N HIS A 104 8.11 -11.92 -9.68
CA HIS A 104 9.43 -12.29 -9.16
C HIS A 104 10.26 -13.07 -10.18
N GLY A 105 9.64 -13.95 -10.98
CA GLY A 105 10.32 -14.66 -12.07
C GLY A 105 10.88 -13.72 -13.14
N GLU A 106 10.30 -12.54 -13.30
CA GLU A 106 10.79 -11.46 -14.16
C GLU A 106 11.76 -10.51 -13.46
N GLY A 107 12.10 -10.76 -12.19
CA GLY A 107 12.98 -9.92 -11.39
C GLY A 107 12.34 -8.62 -10.91
N MET A 108 11.01 -8.59 -10.80
CA MET A 108 10.23 -7.43 -10.39
C MET A 108 9.78 -7.56 -8.93
N ALA A 109 10.01 -6.53 -8.13
CA ALA A 109 9.37 -6.39 -6.83
C ALA A 109 7.88 -6.07 -7.00
N VAL A 110 7.07 -6.50 -6.04
CA VAL A 110 5.61 -6.37 -6.09
C VAL A 110 5.11 -5.47 -4.96
N MET A 111 4.38 -4.43 -5.34
CA MET A 111 3.62 -3.56 -4.47
C MET A 111 2.13 -3.91 -4.63
N ALA A 112 1.45 -4.29 -3.55
CA ALA A 112 0.06 -4.71 -3.65
C ALA A 112 -0.87 -3.84 -2.81
N HIS A 113 -1.86 -3.24 -3.47
CA HIS A 113 -3.08 -2.78 -2.80
C HIS A 113 -3.84 -4.01 -2.29
N GLY A 114 -3.99 -4.15 -0.99
CA GLY A 114 -4.61 -5.33 -0.39
C GLY A 114 -5.39 -5.00 0.88
N ASN A 115 -6.63 -5.50 0.95
CA ASN A 115 -7.50 -5.42 2.11
C ASN A 115 -8.17 -6.78 2.34
N GLY A 116 -8.57 -7.03 3.58
CA GLY A 116 -9.16 -8.29 3.97
C GLY A 116 -8.13 -9.38 4.26
N ASP A 117 -8.38 -10.14 5.30
CA ASP A 117 -7.44 -11.07 5.88
C ASP A 117 -6.95 -12.14 4.90
N ARG A 118 -7.90 -12.78 4.22
CA ARG A 118 -7.63 -13.95 3.37
C ARG A 118 -6.68 -13.63 2.20
N GLN A 119 -6.93 -12.53 1.48
CA GLN A 119 -6.14 -12.12 0.32
C GLN A 119 -4.74 -11.65 0.73
N VAL A 120 -4.67 -10.89 1.82
CA VAL A 120 -3.40 -10.40 2.34
C VAL A 120 -2.54 -11.55 2.86
N ARG A 121 -3.13 -12.52 3.57
CA ARG A 121 -2.43 -13.73 4.02
C ARG A 121 -1.81 -14.48 2.84
N ALA A 122 -2.58 -14.74 1.80
CA ALA A 122 -2.10 -15.41 0.58
C ALA A 122 -0.97 -14.63 -0.10
N ALA A 123 -1.06 -13.30 -0.13
CA ALA A 123 0.01 -12.46 -0.72
C ALA A 123 1.30 -12.52 0.11
N ILE A 124 1.22 -12.47 1.45
CA ILE A 124 2.38 -12.62 2.34
C ILE A 124 3.01 -14.00 2.17
N GLU A 125 2.22 -15.08 2.09
CA GLU A 125 2.69 -16.45 1.85
C GLU A 125 3.40 -16.60 0.52
N ALA A 126 2.94 -15.89 -0.50
CA ALA A 126 3.58 -15.86 -1.82
C ALA A 126 4.87 -15.01 -1.87
N GLY A 127 5.21 -14.30 -0.78
CA GLY A 127 6.42 -13.49 -0.68
C GLY A 127 6.26 -12.06 -1.19
N LEU A 128 5.08 -11.46 -0.98
CA LEU A 128 4.83 -10.06 -1.32
C LEU A 128 5.91 -9.12 -0.75
N ASP A 129 6.38 -8.16 -1.54
CA ASP A 129 7.43 -7.23 -1.13
C ASP A 129 6.86 -6.09 -0.29
N THR A 130 5.81 -5.39 -0.75
CA THR A 130 5.11 -4.39 0.06
C THR A 130 3.60 -4.55 -0.01
N LEU A 131 2.96 -4.42 1.16
CA LEU A 131 1.52 -4.38 1.32
C LEU A 131 1.09 -2.94 1.54
N GLU A 132 0.22 -2.44 0.69
CA GLU A 132 -0.43 -1.15 0.85
C GLU A 132 -1.79 -1.33 1.52
N HIS A 133 -2.14 -0.46 2.46
CA HIS A 133 -3.34 -0.46 3.29
C HIS A 133 -3.42 -1.60 4.31
N GLY A 134 -3.77 -2.81 3.92
CA GLY A 134 -3.88 -3.93 4.85
C GLY A 134 -5.00 -3.77 5.87
N ASN A 135 -6.19 -3.35 5.44
CA ASN A 135 -7.32 -3.17 6.33
C ASN A 135 -7.97 -4.50 6.69
N TYR A 136 -8.48 -4.60 7.93
CA TYR A 136 -9.21 -5.76 8.46
C TYR A 136 -8.38 -7.06 8.52
N LEU A 137 -7.10 -6.94 8.87
CA LEU A 137 -6.26 -8.10 9.13
C LEU A 137 -6.56 -8.69 10.51
N GLU A 138 -6.62 -10.02 10.57
CA GLU A 138 -6.73 -10.77 11.81
C GLU A 138 -5.35 -10.94 12.47
N GLN A 139 -5.35 -11.29 13.76
CA GLN A 139 -4.13 -11.37 14.55
C GLN A 139 -3.10 -12.34 13.96
N ASP A 140 -3.55 -13.51 13.47
CA ASP A 140 -2.67 -14.51 12.87
C ASP A 140 -1.96 -13.98 11.61
N THR A 141 -2.65 -13.18 10.80
CA THR A 141 -2.08 -12.52 9.61
C THR A 141 -1.10 -11.43 9.99
N LEU A 142 -1.38 -10.65 11.05
CA LEU A 142 -0.43 -9.67 11.60
C LEU A 142 0.82 -10.35 12.18
N ASP A 143 0.68 -11.50 12.84
CA ASP A 143 1.81 -12.32 13.30
C ASP A 143 2.64 -12.87 12.14
N GLN A 144 1.98 -13.30 11.05
CA GLN A 144 2.66 -13.74 9.84
C GLN A 144 3.41 -12.58 9.17
N LEU A 145 2.78 -11.42 9.06
CA LEU A 145 3.39 -10.21 8.54
C LEU A 145 4.66 -9.85 9.32
N ALA A 146 4.61 -9.90 10.66
CA ALA A 146 5.75 -9.61 11.52
C ALA A 146 6.92 -10.59 11.33
N ARG A 147 6.66 -11.83 10.93
CA ARG A 147 7.66 -12.86 10.64
C ARG A 147 8.11 -12.90 9.17
N SER A 148 7.43 -12.15 8.30
CA SER A 148 7.70 -12.12 6.87
C SER A 148 8.76 -11.06 6.50
N ARG A 149 9.09 -11.02 5.21
CA ARG A 149 9.90 -9.93 4.65
C ARG A 149 9.04 -8.78 4.11
N THR A 150 7.74 -8.93 4.07
CA THR A 150 6.81 -7.93 3.55
C THR A 150 6.90 -6.64 4.37
N ILE A 151 7.01 -5.52 3.70
CA ILE A 151 6.95 -4.20 4.33
C ILE A 151 5.49 -3.72 4.26
N TRP A 152 4.94 -3.34 5.40
CA TRP A 152 3.56 -2.83 5.47
C TRP A 152 3.51 -1.32 5.44
N ILE A 153 2.70 -0.76 4.51
CA ILE A 153 2.43 0.66 4.36
C ILE A 153 0.94 0.90 4.66
N PRO A 154 0.57 1.18 5.90
CA PRO A 154 -0.82 1.11 6.36
C PRO A 154 -1.75 2.21 5.86
N THR A 155 -1.23 3.40 5.50
CA THR A 155 -2.03 4.51 4.93
C THR A 155 -3.26 4.90 5.76
N LEU A 156 -3.05 5.39 6.97
CA LEU A 156 -4.12 5.85 7.88
C LEU A 156 -4.79 7.15 7.42
N SER A 157 -4.04 8.01 6.73
CA SER A 157 -4.49 9.34 6.32
C SER A 157 -5.80 9.34 5.54
N PRO A 158 -6.05 8.40 4.58
CA PRO A 158 -7.34 8.33 3.88
C PRO A 158 -8.54 8.10 4.80
N THR A 159 -8.34 7.43 5.94
CA THR A 159 -9.39 7.24 6.93
C THR A 159 -9.42 8.39 7.94
N GLY A 160 -8.27 8.74 8.50
CA GLY A 160 -8.17 9.73 9.56
C GLY A 160 -8.64 11.12 9.14
N ASN A 161 -8.33 11.52 7.91
CA ASN A 161 -8.71 12.83 7.38
C ASN A 161 -10.21 12.93 6.99
N LEU A 162 -10.95 11.82 7.02
CA LEU A 162 -12.42 11.84 6.85
C LEU A 162 -13.16 12.25 8.12
N LEU A 163 -12.53 12.23 9.29
CA LEU A 163 -13.17 12.64 10.54
C LEU A 163 -13.57 14.12 10.47
N GLY A 164 -14.85 14.40 10.72
CA GLY A 164 -15.39 15.76 10.70
C GLY A 164 -15.65 16.34 9.31
N CYS A 165 -15.36 15.59 8.21
CA CYS A 165 -15.60 16.11 6.86
C CYS A 165 -17.07 16.10 6.42
N GLY A 166 -17.96 15.42 7.15
CA GLY A 166 -19.39 15.35 6.88
C GLY A 166 -19.80 14.45 5.71
N ARG A 167 -18.84 13.76 5.05
CA ARG A 167 -19.12 12.86 3.93
C ARG A 167 -19.64 11.50 4.37
N PHE A 168 -19.11 11.00 5.49
CA PHE A 168 -19.47 9.72 6.09
C PHE A 168 -19.80 9.92 7.58
N PRO A 169 -20.57 9.00 8.21
CA PRO A 169 -20.83 9.08 9.65
C PRO A 169 -19.53 8.99 10.46
N ASP A 170 -19.21 10.03 11.23
CA ASP A 170 -17.97 10.09 12.01
C ASP A 170 -17.79 8.91 12.96
N ALA A 171 -18.86 8.40 13.55
CA ALA A 171 -18.81 7.21 14.41
C ALA A 171 -18.27 5.98 13.66
N GLN A 172 -18.65 5.83 12.39
CA GLN A 172 -18.21 4.73 11.55
C GLN A 172 -16.74 4.90 11.14
N VAL A 173 -16.38 6.10 10.69
CA VAL A 173 -14.99 6.44 10.33
C VAL A 173 -14.06 6.22 11.52
N ARG A 174 -14.46 6.69 12.70
CA ARG A 174 -13.71 6.50 13.95
C ARG A 174 -13.48 5.03 14.28
N ARG A 175 -14.52 4.22 14.18
CA ARG A 175 -14.42 2.77 14.42
C ARG A 175 -13.46 2.07 13.46
N ILE A 176 -13.47 2.47 12.19
CA ILE A 176 -12.53 1.94 11.18
C ILE A 176 -11.11 2.35 11.53
N LEU A 177 -10.89 3.63 11.82
CA LEU A 177 -9.58 4.16 12.18
C LEU A 177 -9.01 3.51 13.45
N GLU A 178 -9.82 3.35 14.48
CA GLU A 178 -9.44 2.66 15.71
C GLU A 178 -8.97 1.22 15.42
N ARG A 179 -9.71 0.47 14.61
CA ARG A 179 -9.32 -0.89 14.19
C ARG A 179 -8.00 -0.91 13.41
N GLN A 180 -7.78 0.06 12.52
CA GLN A 180 -6.50 0.20 11.79
C GLN A 180 -5.36 0.47 12.77
N MET A 181 -5.54 1.42 13.69
CA MET A 181 -4.52 1.79 14.69
C MET A 181 -4.19 0.63 15.64
N GLU A 182 -5.18 -0.15 16.09
CA GLU A 182 -4.97 -1.36 16.89
C GLU A 182 -4.10 -2.38 16.15
N GLY A 183 -4.39 -2.63 14.86
CA GLY A 183 -3.60 -3.53 14.03
C GLY A 183 -2.14 -3.07 13.87
N ILE A 184 -1.93 -1.77 13.67
CA ILE A 184 -0.59 -1.16 13.56
C ILE A 184 0.17 -1.28 14.89
N SER A 185 -0.48 -0.92 16.01
CA SER A 185 0.14 -1.06 17.33
C SER A 185 0.58 -2.49 17.60
N TYR A 186 -0.30 -3.45 17.35
CA TYR A 186 0.00 -4.87 17.51
C TYR A 186 1.16 -5.34 16.62
N ALA A 187 1.10 -5.04 15.32
CA ALA A 187 2.15 -5.45 14.38
C ALA A 187 3.51 -4.79 14.72
N PHE A 188 3.49 -3.52 15.14
CA PHE A 188 4.68 -2.82 15.60
C PHE A 188 5.32 -3.51 16.81
N GLU A 189 4.53 -3.91 17.81
CA GLU A 189 5.00 -4.66 18.99
C GLU A 189 5.57 -6.03 18.61
N LYS A 190 5.00 -6.68 17.62
CA LYS A 190 5.48 -7.97 17.10
C LYS A 190 6.73 -7.86 16.21
N GLY A 191 7.17 -6.67 15.90
CA GLY A 191 8.39 -6.43 15.13
C GLY A 191 8.17 -6.36 13.62
N ALA A 192 6.95 -6.21 13.12
CA ALA A 192 6.68 -6.01 11.70
C ALA A 192 7.46 -4.81 11.14
N VAL A 193 7.94 -4.92 9.92
CA VAL A 193 8.54 -3.79 9.21
C VAL A 193 7.43 -2.93 8.63
N ILE A 194 7.27 -1.74 9.18
CA ILE A 194 6.21 -0.80 8.79
C ILE A 194 6.87 0.43 8.18
N GLY A 195 6.39 0.83 7.01
CA GLY A 195 6.87 2.02 6.30
C GLY A 195 5.84 3.15 6.30
N LEU A 196 6.29 4.35 5.97
CA LEU A 196 5.46 5.55 5.88
C LEU A 196 4.96 5.73 4.44
N GLY A 197 3.65 5.89 4.27
CA GLY A 197 3.02 6.18 2.99
C GLY A 197 1.61 6.71 3.20
N SER A 198 1.25 7.78 2.51
CA SER A 198 0.03 8.54 2.77
C SER A 198 -1.15 8.22 1.86
N ASP A 199 -0.91 7.52 0.73
CA ASP A 199 -1.91 7.43 -0.35
C ASP A 199 -2.38 8.82 -0.84
N SER A 200 -1.42 9.74 -1.01
CA SER A 200 -1.70 11.10 -1.47
C SER A 200 -2.35 11.09 -2.85
N GLY A 201 -3.43 11.85 -2.98
CA GLY A 201 -4.35 11.81 -4.11
C GLY A 201 -5.71 11.22 -3.74
N ALA A 202 -5.79 10.45 -2.65
CA ALA A 202 -7.05 10.10 -2.04
C ALA A 202 -7.78 11.35 -1.53
N TYR A 203 -9.10 11.24 -1.32
CA TYR A 203 -9.91 12.36 -0.87
C TYR A 203 -9.43 12.90 0.50
N LEU A 204 -9.19 14.18 0.59
CA LEU A 204 -8.61 14.90 1.74
C LEU A 204 -7.17 14.48 2.12
N VAL A 205 -6.44 13.85 1.22
CA VAL A 205 -5.02 13.53 1.40
C VAL A 205 -4.18 14.31 0.38
N PRO A 206 -3.85 15.58 0.64
CA PRO A 206 -3.08 16.38 -0.29
C PRO A 206 -1.61 15.95 -0.33
N HIS A 207 -0.99 16.10 -1.49
CA HIS A 207 0.43 15.79 -1.65
C HIS A 207 1.28 16.62 -0.69
N GLY A 208 2.23 15.98 -0.07
CA GLY A 208 3.10 16.57 0.95
C GLY A 208 2.47 16.56 2.34
N GLN A 209 1.40 17.30 2.57
CA GLN A 209 0.72 17.35 3.87
C GLN A 209 0.20 15.98 4.31
N GLY A 210 -0.35 15.19 3.37
CA GLY A 210 -0.85 13.84 3.68
C GLY A 210 0.21 12.93 4.32
N LEU A 211 1.51 13.11 3.99
CA LEU A 211 2.57 12.33 4.62
C LEU A 211 2.83 12.76 6.08
N LEU A 212 2.69 14.05 6.37
CA LEU A 212 2.79 14.56 7.74
C LEU A 212 1.60 14.08 8.57
N ASP A 213 0.39 14.13 8.00
CA ASP A 213 -0.81 13.61 8.63
C ASP A 213 -0.66 12.11 8.94
N GLU A 214 -0.13 11.32 7.99
CA GLU A 214 0.15 9.89 8.19
C GLU A 214 1.09 9.65 9.36
N TYR A 215 2.19 10.40 9.43
CA TYR A 215 3.14 10.28 10.52
C TYR A 215 2.48 10.56 11.89
N GLU A 216 1.64 11.59 11.97
CA GLU A 216 0.89 11.90 13.18
C GLU A 216 -0.09 10.78 13.57
N TRP A 217 -0.79 10.19 12.61
CA TRP A 217 -1.68 9.06 12.85
C TRP A 217 -0.90 7.83 13.33
N MET A 218 0.26 7.55 12.73
CA MET A 218 1.12 6.45 13.19
C MET A 218 1.65 6.66 14.62
N ILE A 219 2.03 7.88 14.98
CA ILE A 219 2.40 8.20 16.37
C ILE A 219 1.23 7.94 17.32
N LYS A 220 0.02 8.33 16.94
CA LYS A 220 -1.19 8.05 17.75
C LYS A 220 -1.43 6.54 17.89
N ALA A 221 -1.18 5.77 16.84
CA ALA A 221 -1.36 4.32 16.86
C ALA A 221 -0.36 3.61 17.78
N VAL A 222 0.94 3.95 17.69
CA VAL A 222 1.98 3.26 18.47
C VAL A 222 2.24 3.84 19.86
N GLY A 223 1.81 5.08 20.11
CA GLY A 223 2.05 5.83 21.33
C GLY A 223 3.25 6.80 21.23
N LYS A 224 3.07 8.01 21.76
CA LYS A 224 4.07 9.09 21.70
C LYS A 224 5.41 8.71 22.36
N ASP A 225 5.37 7.91 23.40
CA ASP A 225 6.53 7.39 24.12
C ASP A 225 7.40 6.46 23.26
N ARG A 226 6.85 5.90 22.18
CA ARG A 226 7.53 5.02 21.23
C ARG A 226 7.93 5.71 19.92
N GLU A 227 7.80 7.02 19.80
CA GLU A 227 8.08 7.78 18.58
C GLU A 227 9.49 7.52 18.03
N THR A 228 10.53 7.51 18.89
CA THR A 228 11.90 7.22 18.44
C THR A 228 12.05 5.81 17.88
N ALA A 229 11.36 4.83 18.45
CA ALA A 229 11.35 3.46 17.93
C ALA A 229 10.60 3.38 16.60
N LEU A 230 9.50 4.12 16.45
CA LEU A 230 8.77 4.25 15.19
C LEU A 230 9.66 4.84 14.11
N GLN A 231 10.34 5.96 14.36
CA GLN A 231 11.25 6.60 13.39
C GLN A 231 12.29 5.61 12.86
N LYS A 232 12.95 4.85 13.74
CA LYS A 232 13.92 3.82 13.34
C LYS A 232 13.28 2.75 12.46
N ARG A 233 12.05 2.33 12.75
CA ARG A 233 11.34 1.34 11.95
C ARG A 233 10.99 1.87 10.56
N LEU A 234 10.57 3.14 10.48
CA LEU A 234 10.26 3.81 9.21
C LEU A 234 11.53 3.97 8.35
N GLU A 235 12.66 4.36 8.95
CA GLU A 235 13.96 4.43 8.28
C GLU A 235 14.42 3.05 7.76
N GLU A 236 14.24 1.99 8.55
CA GLU A 236 14.51 0.61 8.13
C GLU A 236 13.70 0.24 6.90
N ALA A 237 12.38 0.50 6.92
CA ALA A 237 11.50 0.22 5.81
C ALA A 237 11.91 0.98 4.55
N GLU A 238 12.16 2.29 4.65
CA GLU A 238 12.61 3.12 3.52
C GLU A 238 13.92 2.60 2.92
N ASN A 239 14.91 2.31 3.78
CA ASN A 239 16.21 1.79 3.35
C ASN A 239 16.07 0.43 2.63
N ARG A 240 15.18 -0.45 3.13
CA ARG A 240 14.89 -1.73 2.48
C ARG A 240 14.22 -1.53 1.13
N ILE A 241 13.20 -0.67 1.04
CA ILE A 241 12.55 -0.34 -0.23
C ILE A 241 13.58 0.19 -1.24
N LYS A 242 14.41 1.15 -0.83
CA LYS A 242 15.44 1.74 -1.69
C LYS A 242 16.47 0.72 -2.17
N LYS A 243 16.85 -0.24 -1.32
CA LYS A 243 17.89 -1.23 -1.60
C LYS A 243 17.37 -2.46 -2.35
N GLU A 244 16.26 -3.04 -1.87
CA GLU A 244 15.79 -4.34 -2.33
C GLU A 244 14.86 -4.22 -3.56
N MET A 245 14.19 -3.08 -3.71
CA MET A 245 13.33 -2.78 -4.87
C MET A 245 14.04 -1.93 -5.92
N LYS A 246 15.38 -2.13 -6.07
CA LYS A 246 16.12 -1.58 -7.19
C LYS A 246 15.73 -2.32 -8.45
N GLN A 247 15.54 -1.54 -9.47
CA GLN A 247 15.33 -2.00 -10.84
C GLN A 247 16.64 -2.29 -11.52
#